data_2d545c42ff6b96dcf89e6308c8957d83
#
_entry.id   2d545c42ff6b96dcf89e6308c8957d83
#
_cell.length_a   1.000
_cell.length_b   1.000
_cell.length_c   1.000
_cell.angle_alpha   90.00
_cell.angle_beta   90.00
_cell.angle_gamma   90.00
#
_symmetry.space_group_name_H-M   'P 1'
#
loop_
_entity.id
_entity.type
_entity.pdbx_description
1 polymer ?
#
loop_
_entity_poly.entity_id
_entity_poly.type
_entity_poly.pdbx_seq_one_letter_code
_entity_poly.pdbx_strand_id
1 'polypeptide(L)'
;EAHTLEMHIGYDSTKLTVNEVVPGAILENTSMNVIDFTTTPGTIYVGALCADAPMTGNGIDENVLLTVKATVNPEFSGTTPVNVEVNRFVNLPVGGTVTDIEVHTTNGSVNASLPEYTLTYTVNGEFYAEQTYAVGAAITVPEYTVPEGYTFSGWVVPETMPAEDLTVDAVLSINVYTVTFVDGLDGSVIAEVSVEHGSNVTAPAAPAHDGYIFTGWNGSLVNVTENRTVTAEYSLLGDVDGDGVVTSADALTVLRMSLGIIATPVSGSLDFSICDIDGSGDITSVDALLIIRKAMQSA
;
A
#
# COMPACT_ATOMS: atom_id res chain seq x y z
N GLU A 1 32.79 -63.22 23.83
CA GLU A 1 33.55 -61.98 24.13
C GLU A 1 32.57 -60.86 24.46
N ALA A 2 32.78 -60.16 25.56
CA ALA A 2 31.93 -59.06 25.94
C ALA A 2 32.55 -57.76 25.37
N HIS A 3 31.69 -56.84 24.92
CA HIS A 3 32.09 -55.53 24.49
C HIS A 3 31.44 -54.45 25.33
N THR A 4 32.13 -53.34 25.60
CA THR A 4 31.56 -52.18 26.28
C THR A 4 31.74 -50.96 25.38
N LEU A 5 30.64 -50.22 25.19
CA LEU A 5 30.60 -48.95 24.48
C LEU A 5 30.20 -47.82 25.44
N GLU A 6 30.94 -46.74 25.40
CA GLU A 6 30.59 -45.48 26.02
C GLU A 6 30.79 -44.35 24.99
N MET A 7 29.75 -43.63 24.67
CA MET A 7 29.82 -42.54 23.70
C MET A 7 28.92 -41.35 24.09
N HIS A 8 29.29 -40.21 23.59
CA HIS A 8 28.51 -38.97 23.71
C HIS A 8 28.16 -38.43 22.35
N ILE A 9 26.94 -37.91 22.22
CA ILE A 9 26.52 -37.14 21.05
C ILE A 9 26.21 -35.72 21.52
N GLY A 10 27.06 -34.78 21.12
CA GLY A 10 26.91 -33.36 21.44
C GLY A 10 26.09 -32.64 20.39
N TYR A 11 25.14 -31.82 20.84
CA TYR A 11 24.34 -30.93 19.98
C TYR A 11 24.07 -29.61 20.69
N ASP A 12 23.68 -28.55 19.91
CA ASP A 12 23.29 -27.29 20.48
C ASP A 12 21.83 -27.29 20.93
N SER A 13 21.62 -27.41 22.26
CA SER A 13 20.27 -27.46 22.86
C SER A 13 19.47 -26.16 22.73
N THR A 14 20.08 -25.04 22.30
CA THR A 14 19.37 -23.82 21.97
C THR A 14 18.74 -23.88 20.57
N LYS A 15 19.20 -24.77 19.71
CA LYS A 15 18.77 -24.95 18.33
C LYS A 15 17.95 -26.18 18.08
N LEU A 16 18.23 -27.27 18.88
CA LEU A 16 17.60 -28.58 18.75
C LEU A 16 17.06 -29.04 20.10
N THR A 17 15.84 -29.56 20.09
CA THR A 17 15.25 -30.26 21.25
C THR A 17 15.15 -31.74 20.92
N VAL A 18 15.90 -32.57 21.61
CA VAL A 18 15.80 -34.04 21.47
C VAL A 18 14.54 -34.53 22.16
N ASN A 19 13.65 -35.17 21.40
CA ASN A 19 12.36 -35.66 21.87
C ASN A 19 12.41 -37.13 22.24
N GLU A 20 13.18 -37.91 21.45
CA GLU A 20 13.25 -39.36 21.58
C GLU A 20 14.59 -39.86 21.07
N VAL A 21 15.15 -40.87 21.72
CA VAL A 21 16.31 -41.62 21.23
C VAL A 21 15.92 -43.11 21.21
N VAL A 22 15.93 -43.67 19.99
CA VAL A 22 15.54 -45.07 19.77
C VAL A 22 16.80 -45.90 19.53
N PRO A 23 17.07 -46.94 20.33
CA PRO A 23 18.15 -47.89 20.07
C PRO A 23 17.99 -48.50 18.68
N GLY A 24 19.09 -48.68 17.95
CA GLY A 24 19.12 -49.46 16.72
C GLY A 24 19.42 -50.92 17.00
N ALA A 25 19.38 -51.75 15.97
CA ALA A 25 19.54 -53.22 16.06
C ALA A 25 20.82 -53.62 16.80
N ILE A 26 21.88 -52.83 16.72
CA ILE A 26 23.14 -53.10 17.44
C ILE A 26 22.97 -53.00 18.96
N LEU A 27 22.23 -51.98 19.44
CA LEU A 27 21.99 -51.79 20.88
C LEU A 27 20.84 -52.65 21.39
N GLU A 28 19.83 -52.96 20.58
CA GLU A 28 18.74 -53.86 20.97
C GLU A 28 19.20 -55.26 21.35
N ASN A 29 20.28 -55.71 20.72
CA ASN A 29 20.88 -57.03 20.99
C ASN A 29 21.92 -57.03 22.11
N THR A 30 22.06 -55.94 22.86
CA THR A 30 23.00 -55.86 23.99
C THR A 30 22.38 -56.36 25.27
N SER A 31 23.21 -56.93 26.19
CA SER A 31 22.78 -57.43 27.49
C SER A 31 22.32 -56.26 28.41
N MET A 32 22.85 -55.09 28.22
CA MET A 32 22.48 -53.86 28.92
C MET A 32 22.78 -52.65 28.04
N ASN A 33 21.83 -51.73 27.93
CA ASN A 33 22.07 -50.41 27.37
C ASN A 33 21.47 -49.32 28.29
N VAL A 34 22.13 -48.19 28.33
CA VAL A 34 21.66 -46.95 29.02
C VAL A 34 21.80 -45.82 28.05
N ILE A 35 20.68 -45.16 27.78
CA ILE A 35 20.63 -43.96 26.96
C ILE A 35 20.04 -42.84 27.80
N ASP A 36 20.81 -41.77 28.02
CA ASP A 36 20.35 -40.59 28.75
C ASP A 36 20.56 -39.35 27.91
N PHE A 37 19.46 -38.65 27.62
CA PHE A 37 19.43 -37.36 26.91
C PHE A 37 18.71 -36.29 27.71
N THR A 38 18.34 -36.54 28.96
CA THR A 38 17.54 -35.68 29.80
C THR A 38 18.34 -34.97 30.89
N THR A 39 19.41 -35.61 31.38
CA THR A 39 20.19 -35.11 32.51
C THR A 39 21.06 -33.91 32.13
N THR A 40 21.64 -33.92 30.94
CA THR A 40 22.52 -32.82 30.47
C THR A 40 22.04 -32.30 29.13
N PRO A 41 21.42 -31.10 29.08
CA PRO A 41 21.00 -30.47 27.82
C PRO A 41 22.18 -30.35 26.86
N GLY A 42 21.97 -30.73 25.61
CA GLY A 42 23.01 -30.69 24.58
C GLY A 42 23.89 -31.91 24.48
N THR A 43 23.64 -32.95 25.28
CA THR A 43 24.42 -34.18 25.25
C THR A 43 23.52 -35.41 25.38
N ILE A 44 23.72 -36.39 24.51
CA ILE A 44 23.14 -37.73 24.63
C ILE A 44 24.26 -38.69 25.07
N TYR A 45 24.06 -39.30 26.22
CA TYR A 45 24.96 -40.32 26.73
C TYR A 45 24.48 -41.73 26.32
N VAL A 46 25.37 -42.53 25.80
CA VAL A 46 25.08 -43.90 25.43
C VAL A 46 26.11 -44.83 26.07
N GLY A 47 25.63 -45.72 26.91
CA GLY A 47 26.41 -46.79 27.46
C GLY A 47 25.82 -48.14 27.09
N ALA A 48 26.63 -49.11 26.62
CA ALA A 48 26.16 -50.44 26.28
C ALA A 48 27.17 -51.49 26.67
N LEU A 49 26.65 -52.64 27.15
CA LEU A 49 27.41 -53.83 27.43
C LEU A 49 26.81 -55.03 26.69
N CYS A 50 27.62 -55.69 25.91
CA CYS A 50 27.27 -56.92 25.26
C CYS A 50 28.10 -58.05 25.90
N ALA A 51 27.46 -59.00 26.62
CA ALA A 51 28.15 -60.04 27.35
C ALA A 51 28.39 -61.35 26.55
N ASP A 52 27.52 -61.59 25.57
CA ASP A 52 27.46 -62.95 24.96
C ASP A 52 27.66 -62.97 23.44
N ALA A 53 27.69 -61.79 22.78
CA ALA A 53 27.88 -61.64 21.33
C ALA A 53 28.60 -60.35 20.99
N PRO A 54 29.36 -60.25 19.88
CA PRO A 54 29.96 -59.04 19.45
C PRO A 54 28.89 -58.04 18.97
N MET A 55 29.10 -56.71 19.20
CA MET A 55 28.30 -55.63 18.62
C MET A 55 28.61 -55.53 17.13
N THR A 56 27.95 -56.33 16.31
CA THR A 56 28.14 -56.36 14.85
C THR A 56 26.81 -56.24 14.13
N GLY A 57 26.75 -55.39 13.11
CA GLY A 57 25.63 -55.32 12.20
C GLY A 57 25.96 -56.00 10.85
N ASN A 58 24.99 -56.67 10.24
CA ASN A 58 25.16 -57.44 9.01
C ASN A 58 24.55 -56.83 7.77
N GLY A 59 24.15 -55.58 7.79
CA GLY A 59 23.55 -54.87 6.65
C GLY A 59 23.52 -53.36 6.81
N ILE A 60 23.07 -52.62 5.83
CA ILE A 60 23.07 -51.18 5.88
C ILE A 60 22.12 -50.66 6.98
N ASP A 61 20.95 -51.27 7.13
CA ASP A 61 19.96 -50.89 8.16
C ASP A 61 20.31 -51.50 9.55
N GLU A 62 21.07 -52.58 9.57
CA GLU A 62 21.53 -53.27 10.81
C GLU A 62 22.73 -52.56 11.45
N ASN A 63 23.35 -51.60 10.76
CA ASN A 63 24.49 -50.83 11.28
C ASN A 63 24.06 -49.57 12.03
N VAL A 64 22.77 -49.31 12.20
CA VAL A 64 22.28 -48.16 12.96
C VAL A 64 22.46 -48.45 14.44
N LEU A 65 23.28 -47.64 15.13
CA LEU A 65 23.49 -47.74 16.57
C LEU A 65 22.28 -47.18 17.33
N LEU A 66 21.81 -46.01 16.93
CA LEU A 66 20.61 -45.38 17.47
C LEU A 66 20.04 -44.36 16.47
N THR A 67 18.76 -44.02 16.67
CA THR A 67 18.08 -42.97 15.93
C THR A 67 17.67 -41.88 16.93
N VAL A 68 18.05 -40.64 16.63
CA VAL A 68 17.67 -39.45 17.42
C VAL A 68 16.54 -38.72 16.70
N LYS A 69 15.42 -38.55 17.38
CA LYS A 69 14.31 -37.66 16.91
C LYS A 69 14.40 -36.35 17.65
N ALA A 70 14.58 -35.27 16.92
CA ALA A 70 14.69 -33.95 17.47
C ALA A 70 13.78 -32.97 16.73
N THR A 71 13.32 -31.94 17.44
CA THR A 71 12.63 -30.78 16.88
C THR A 71 13.62 -29.65 16.74
N VAL A 72 13.64 -29.01 15.60
CA VAL A 72 14.39 -27.76 15.36
C VAL A 72 13.66 -26.61 16.03
N ASN A 73 14.38 -25.77 16.78
CA ASN A 73 13.81 -24.56 17.34
C ASN A 73 13.25 -23.69 16.20
N PRO A 74 11.98 -23.24 16.27
CA PRO A 74 11.33 -22.47 15.19
C PRO A 74 12.03 -21.16 14.85
N GLU A 75 12.86 -20.61 15.74
CA GLU A 75 13.63 -19.38 15.49
C GLU A 75 15.02 -19.67 14.90
N PHE A 76 15.40 -20.95 14.75
CA PHE A 76 16.71 -21.31 14.23
C PHE A 76 16.71 -21.47 12.71
N SER A 77 17.63 -20.77 12.05
CA SER A 77 18.00 -21.03 10.66
C SER A 77 19.51 -21.17 10.53
N GLY A 78 19.95 -21.95 9.54
CA GLY A 78 21.34 -22.22 9.27
C GLY A 78 21.73 -23.66 9.62
N THR A 79 23.02 -23.88 9.84
CA THR A 79 23.59 -25.21 10.12
C THR A 79 24.05 -25.29 11.57
N THR A 80 23.71 -26.38 12.26
CA THR A 80 24.25 -26.69 13.58
C THR A 80 24.95 -28.06 13.53
N PRO A 81 26.16 -28.18 14.08
CA PRO A 81 26.86 -29.46 14.13
C PRO A 81 26.22 -30.43 15.14
N VAL A 82 26.34 -31.70 14.83
CA VAL A 82 26.09 -32.82 15.75
C VAL A 82 27.40 -33.57 15.86
N ASN A 83 28.00 -33.56 17.03
CA ASN A 83 29.31 -34.14 17.28
C ASN A 83 29.17 -35.50 17.92
N VAL A 84 29.91 -36.47 17.41
CA VAL A 84 29.95 -37.83 17.96
C VAL A 84 31.31 -38.08 18.54
N GLU A 85 31.36 -38.42 19.82
CA GLU A 85 32.58 -38.77 20.56
C GLU A 85 32.42 -40.13 21.21
N VAL A 86 33.32 -41.04 20.90
CA VAL A 86 33.39 -42.35 21.54
C VAL A 86 34.44 -42.29 22.62
N ASN A 87 34.00 -42.31 23.87
CA ASN A 87 34.86 -42.24 25.04
C ASN A 87 35.57 -43.54 25.33
N ARG A 88 34.85 -44.64 25.09
CA ARG A 88 35.37 -45.97 25.31
C ARG A 88 34.68 -47.00 24.44
N PHE A 89 35.47 -47.81 23.74
CA PHE A 89 35.00 -49.02 23.10
C PHE A 89 36.04 -50.12 23.32
N VAL A 90 35.69 -51.12 24.08
CA VAL A 90 36.66 -52.17 24.50
C VAL A 90 36.10 -53.57 24.31
N ASN A 91 37.00 -54.46 24.03
CA ASN A 91 36.75 -55.90 24.11
C ASN A 91 37.13 -56.41 25.52
N LEU A 92 36.19 -57.15 26.11
CA LEU A 92 36.30 -57.77 27.46
C LEU A 92 36.32 -59.30 27.34
N PRO A 93 37.43 -59.93 26.93
CA PRO A 93 37.49 -61.37 26.81
C PRO A 93 37.44 -62.02 28.19
N VAL A 94 36.73 -63.13 28.30
CA VAL A 94 36.63 -63.91 29.56
C VAL A 94 38.03 -64.45 29.95
N GLY A 95 38.58 -63.95 31.05
CA GLY A 95 39.89 -64.32 31.53
C GLY A 95 41.10 -63.74 30.75
N GLY A 96 40.82 -62.75 29.83
CA GLY A 96 41.84 -62.09 29.04
C GLY A 96 42.10 -60.64 29.45
N THR A 97 42.99 -59.99 28.71
CA THR A 97 43.28 -58.56 28.90
C THR A 97 42.27 -57.68 28.13
N VAL A 98 41.77 -56.65 28.78
CA VAL A 98 40.92 -55.61 28.13
C VAL A 98 41.73 -54.95 27.01
N THR A 99 41.15 -54.86 25.82
CA THR A 99 41.77 -54.18 24.67
C THR A 99 40.85 -53.12 24.11
N ASP A 100 41.42 -51.97 23.86
CA ASP A 100 40.69 -50.89 23.21
C ASP A 100 40.45 -51.22 21.73
N ILE A 101 39.28 -50.89 21.24
CA ILE A 101 38.91 -50.96 19.82
C ILE A 101 39.02 -49.59 19.24
N GLU A 102 39.79 -49.43 18.17
CA GLU A 102 39.93 -48.17 17.45
C GLU A 102 38.60 -47.81 16.75
N VAL A 103 38.14 -46.61 16.99
CA VAL A 103 36.87 -46.10 16.42
C VAL A 103 37.15 -44.82 15.67
N HIS A 104 36.63 -44.73 14.45
CA HIS A 104 36.61 -43.53 13.65
C HIS A 104 35.22 -42.91 13.68
N THR A 105 35.11 -41.65 14.10
CA THR A 105 33.83 -40.91 14.14
C THR A 105 33.81 -39.82 13.08
N THR A 106 32.65 -39.61 12.49
CA THR A 106 32.39 -38.49 11.61
C THR A 106 31.20 -37.68 12.16
N ASN A 107 31.40 -36.41 12.36
CA ASN A 107 30.36 -35.50 12.82
C ASN A 107 29.32 -35.26 11.75
N GLY A 108 28.08 -35.09 12.16
CA GLY A 108 26.96 -34.70 11.32
C GLY A 108 26.60 -33.23 11.49
N SER A 109 25.61 -32.82 10.77
CA SER A 109 24.99 -31.49 10.92
C SER A 109 23.50 -31.53 10.64
N VAL A 110 22.77 -30.59 11.22
CA VAL A 110 21.38 -30.33 10.92
C VAL A 110 21.28 -28.94 10.23
N ASN A 111 20.65 -28.93 9.08
CA ASN A 111 20.35 -27.70 8.33
C ASN A 111 18.87 -27.38 8.51
N ALA A 112 18.57 -26.13 8.85
CA ALA A 112 17.22 -25.62 8.99
C ALA A 112 17.04 -24.31 8.22
N SER A 113 15.87 -24.11 7.67
CA SER A 113 15.41 -22.83 7.13
C SER A 113 14.19 -22.38 7.91
N LEU A 114 14.04 -21.08 8.10
CA LEU A 114 12.80 -20.53 8.64
C LEU A 114 11.68 -20.75 7.62
N PRO A 115 10.44 -20.99 8.08
CA PRO A 115 9.29 -21.03 7.20
C PRO A 115 9.12 -19.67 6.50
N GLU A 116 8.70 -19.71 5.24
CA GLU A 116 8.43 -18.54 4.43
C GLU A 116 6.92 -18.37 4.26
N TYR A 117 6.48 -17.12 4.22
CA TYR A 117 5.10 -16.72 4.06
C TYR A 117 4.98 -15.64 2.98
N THR A 118 3.83 -15.61 2.33
CA THR A 118 3.56 -14.68 1.24
C THR A 118 2.85 -13.43 1.77
N LEU A 119 3.37 -12.26 1.39
CA LEU A 119 2.71 -10.99 1.57
C LEU A 119 2.17 -10.51 0.21
N THR A 120 0.85 -10.45 0.12
CA THR A 120 0.11 -9.98 -1.06
C THR A 120 -0.28 -8.52 -0.89
N TYR A 121 0.02 -7.70 -1.88
CA TYR A 121 -0.35 -6.29 -1.95
C TYR A 121 -1.50 -6.11 -2.92
N THR A 122 -2.54 -5.40 -2.48
CA THR A 122 -3.70 -5.04 -3.32
C THR A 122 -3.92 -3.53 -3.31
N VAL A 123 -4.57 -3.01 -4.35
CA VAL A 123 -5.00 -1.61 -4.44
C VAL A 123 -6.48 -1.61 -4.79
N ASN A 124 -7.32 -1.06 -3.92
CA ASN A 124 -8.79 -1.13 -4.02
C ASN A 124 -9.31 -2.57 -4.24
N GLY A 125 -8.68 -3.55 -3.57
CA GLY A 125 -9.00 -4.97 -3.67
C GLY A 125 -8.43 -5.69 -4.91
N GLU A 126 -7.81 -4.99 -5.85
CA GLU A 126 -7.19 -5.60 -7.03
C GLU A 126 -5.72 -5.94 -6.75
N PHE A 127 -5.30 -7.13 -7.22
CA PHE A 127 -3.92 -7.60 -7.05
C PHE A 127 -2.92 -6.64 -7.68
N TYR A 128 -1.88 -6.31 -6.92
CA TYR A 128 -0.77 -5.47 -7.38
C TYR A 128 0.56 -6.23 -7.44
N ALA A 129 0.97 -6.84 -6.33
CA ALA A 129 2.24 -7.55 -6.21
C ALA A 129 2.19 -8.59 -5.09
N GLU A 130 3.14 -9.52 -5.10
CA GLU A 130 3.39 -10.42 -3.99
C GLU A 130 4.89 -10.53 -3.72
N GLN A 131 5.24 -10.77 -2.46
CA GLN A 131 6.62 -10.96 -2.01
C GLN A 131 6.64 -12.05 -0.93
N THR A 132 7.67 -12.89 -0.95
CA THR A 132 7.85 -13.95 0.03
C THR A 132 8.93 -13.57 1.02
N TYR A 133 8.66 -13.75 2.30
CA TYR A 133 9.56 -13.45 3.40
C TYR A 133 9.65 -14.62 4.37
N ALA A 134 10.84 -14.85 4.90
CA ALA A 134 10.98 -15.71 6.07
C ALA A 134 10.26 -15.06 7.29
N VAL A 135 9.71 -15.87 8.18
CA VAL A 135 9.13 -15.39 9.44
C VAL A 135 10.12 -14.48 10.20
N GLY A 136 9.65 -13.33 10.68
CA GLY A 136 10.47 -12.34 11.38
C GLY A 136 11.36 -11.46 10.50
N ALA A 137 11.43 -11.68 9.17
CA ALA A 137 12.16 -10.83 8.26
C ALA A 137 11.52 -9.44 8.14
N ALA A 138 12.35 -8.39 8.05
CA ALA A 138 11.86 -7.03 7.85
C ALA A 138 11.15 -6.91 6.49
N ILE A 139 9.97 -6.27 6.50
CA ILE A 139 9.17 -6.08 5.30
C ILE A 139 9.58 -4.78 4.60
N THR A 140 9.74 -4.85 3.28
CA THR A 140 9.94 -3.69 2.41
C THR A 140 8.78 -3.61 1.43
N VAL A 141 8.07 -2.47 1.45
CA VAL A 141 6.91 -2.27 0.56
C VAL A 141 7.37 -1.94 -0.86
N PRO A 142 6.66 -2.43 -1.90
CA PRO A 142 6.95 -2.08 -3.27
C PRO A 142 6.60 -0.61 -3.56
N GLU A 143 7.29 0.00 -4.53
CA GLU A 143 6.90 1.31 -5.03
C GLU A 143 5.61 1.21 -5.85
N TYR A 144 4.75 2.22 -5.72
CA TYR A 144 3.52 2.35 -6.50
C TYR A 144 3.50 3.67 -7.26
N THR A 145 3.31 3.61 -8.58
CA THR A 145 3.15 4.81 -9.39
C THR A 145 1.71 5.30 -9.33
N VAL A 146 1.49 6.39 -8.60
CA VAL A 146 0.16 6.98 -8.43
C VAL A 146 -0.28 7.65 -9.73
N PRO A 147 -1.44 7.29 -10.31
CA PRO A 147 -1.99 7.98 -11.47
C PRO A 147 -2.28 9.46 -11.18
N GLU A 148 -2.20 10.30 -12.20
CA GLU A 148 -2.56 11.71 -12.09
C GLU A 148 -4.01 11.86 -11.62
N GLY A 149 -4.23 12.79 -10.70
CA GLY A 149 -5.55 13.04 -10.13
C GLY A 149 -5.98 12.08 -9.03
N TYR A 150 -5.09 11.22 -8.55
CA TYR A 150 -5.38 10.31 -7.45
C TYR A 150 -4.46 10.55 -6.26
N THR A 151 -4.91 10.10 -5.11
CA THR A 151 -4.11 10.00 -3.88
C THR A 151 -4.05 8.54 -3.45
N PHE A 152 -2.85 8.07 -3.13
CA PHE A 152 -2.57 6.71 -2.67
C PHE A 152 -2.33 6.72 -1.16
N SER A 153 -3.07 5.86 -0.42
CA SER A 153 -2.96 5.80 1.05
C SER A 153 -1.67 5.16 1.55
N GLY A 154 -0.97 4.41 0.69
CA GLY A 154 0.10 3.50 1.08
C GLY A 154 -0.43 2.19 1.65
N TRP A 155 0.45 1.18 1.71
CA TRP A 155 0.15 -0.07 2.41
C TRP A 155 0.58 0.04 3.87
N VAL A 156 -0.29 -0.42 4.78
CA VAL A 156 0.02 -0.53 6.19
C VAL A 156 0.45 -1.96 6.47
N VAL A 157 1.75 -2.17 6.66
CA VAL A 157 2.36 -3.47 6.92
C VAL A 157 2.95 -3.54 8.32
N PRO A 158 3.05 -4.72 8.94
CA PRO A 158 3.84 -4.89 10.16
C PRO A 158 5.33 -4.66 9.88
N GLU A 159 6.12 -4.39 10.90
CA GLU A 159 7.57 -4.19 10.78
C GLU A 159 8.29 -5.44 10.27
N THR A 160 7.81 -6.61 10.70
CA THR A 160 8.37 -7.92 10.32
C THR A 160 7.27 -8.89 9.90
N MET A 161 7.62 -9.88 9.06
CA MET A 161 6.69 -10.88 8.56
C MET A 161 6.19 -11.80 9.69
N PRO A 162 4.87 -11.90 9.91
CA PRO A 162 4.29 -12.83 10.86
C PRO A 162 4.40 -14.28 10.36
N ALA A 163 4.04 -15.25 11.24
CA ALA A 163 4.05 -16.68 10.90
C ALA A 163 2.76 -17.11 10.17
N GLU A 164 2.32 -16.31 9.18
CA GLU A 164 1.14 -16.55 8.35
C GLU A 164 1.20 -15.72 7.07
N ASP A 165 0.48 -16.14 6.03
CA ASP A 165 0.31 -15.35 4.82
C ASP A 165 -0.52 -14.10 5.14
N LEU A 166 -0.12 -12.96 4.56
CA LEU A 166 -0.73 -11.67 4.81
C LEU A 166 -1.18 -11.03 3.50
N THR A 167 -2.35 -10.40 3.52
CA THR A 167 -2.81 -9.53 2.44
C THR A 167 -3.03 -8.13 2.99
N VAL A 168 -2.45 -7.13 2.33
CA VAL A 168 -2.61 -5.71 2.68
C VAL A 168 -3.20 -4.95 1.50
N ASP A 169 -4.25 -4.19 1.78
CA ASP A 169 -4.94 -3.37 0.79
C ASP A 169 -4.65 -1.89 1.00
N ALA A 170 -4.34 -1.19 -0.08
CA ALA A 170 -4.19 0.26 -0.09
C ALA A 170 -5.33 0.89 -0.89
N VAL A 171 -5.73 2.09 -0.48
CA VAL A 171 -6.80 2.83 -1.13
C VAL A 171 -6.23 3.84 -2.11
N LEU A 172 -6.70 3.77 -3.35
CA LEU A 172 -6.50 4.77 -4.38
C LEU A 172 -7.79 5.59 -4.50
N SER A 173 -7.73 6.87 -4.12
CA SER A 173 -8.87 7.78 -4.13
C SER A 173 -8.69 8.85 -5.18
N ILE A 174 -9.76 9.19 -5.93
CA ILE A 174 -9.75 10.34 -6.84
C ILE A 174 -9.70 11.64 -6.04
N ASN A 175 -8.86 12.58 -6.47
CA ASN A 175 -8.78 13.91 -5.86
C ASN A 175 -10.03 14.72 -6.16
N VAL A 176 -10.48 15.47 -5.17
CA VAL A 176 -11.65 16.33 -5.28
C VAL A 176 -11.21 17.79 -5.09
N TYR A 177 -11.69 18.67 -5.97
CA TYR A 177 -11.39 20.08 -5.96
C TYR A 177 -12.65 20.90 -5.75
N THR A 178 -12.48 22.12 -5.23
CA THR A 178 -13.56 23.07 -5.04
C THR A 178 -13.54 24.10 -6.14
N VAL A 179 -14.67 24.26 -6.84
CA VAL A 179 -14.92 25.38 -7.74
C VAL A 179 -15.83 26.37 -7.03
N THR A 180 -15.31 27.57 -6.77
CA THR A 180 -16.03 28.66 -6.10
C THR A 180 -16.56 29.61 -7.13
N PHE A 181 -17.88 29.77 -7.20
CA PHE A 181 -18.55 30.74 -8.04
C PHE A 181 -18.76 32.03 -7.26
N VAL A 182 -18.29 33.14 -7.80
CA VAL A 182 -18.39 34.43 -7.16
C VAL A 182 -19.11 35.46 -8.06
N ASP A 183 -19.77 36.40 -7.44
CA ASP A 183 -20.36 37.54 -8.10
C ASP A 183 -19.28 38.55 -8.47
N GLY A 184 -19.26 38.99 -9.74
CA GLY A 184 -18.26 39.93 -10.22
C GLY A 184 -18.50 41.37 -9.81
N LEU A 185 -19.72 41.72 -9.32
CA LEU A 185 -20.04 43.07 -8.90
C LEU A 185 -19.70 43.34 -7.43
N ASP A 186 -19.96 42.38 -6.55
CA ASP A 186 -19.76 42.57 -5.10
C ASP A 186 -18.78 41.59 -4.48
N GLY A 187 -18.34 40.57 -5.23
CA GLY A 187 -17.39 39.54 -4.77
C GLY A 187 -18.01 38.50 -3.85
N SER A 188 -19.34 38.47 -3.68
CA SER A 188 -20.00 37.49 -2.84
C SER A 188 -19.90 36.07 -3.44
N VAL A 189 -19.81 35.05 -2.56
CA VAL A 189 -19.82 33.65 -2.99
C VAL A 189 -21.25 33.25 -3.33
N ILE A 190 -21.44 32.83 -4.58
CA ILE A 190 -22.73 32.34 -5.10
C ILE A 190 -22.90 30.88 -4.75
N ALA A 191 -21.85 30.06 -5.00
CA ALA A 191 -21.85 28.64 -4.72
C ALA A 191 -20.40 28.09 -4.62
N GLU A 192 -20.26 27.00 -3.90
CA GLU A 192 -19.08 26.15 -3.91
C GLU A 192 -19.48 24.76 -4.35
N VAL A 193 -18.78 24.19 -5.33
CA VAL A 193 -19.09 22.89 -5.91
C VAL A 193 -17.85 22.02 -5.83
N SER A 194 -17.99 20.84 -5.19
CA SER A 194 -16.95 19.82 -5.17
C SER A 194 -16.97 19.02 -6.47
N VAL A 195 -15.80 18.87 -7.11
CA VAL A 195 -15.65 18.27 -8.44
C VAL A 195 -14.48 17.32 -8.42
N GLU A 196 -14.68 16.08 -8.88
CA GLU A 196 -13.60 15.11 -9.04
C GLU A 196 -12.61 15.54 -10.12
N HIS A 197 -11.35 15.17 -9.95
CA HIS A 197 -10.28 15.45 -10.91
C HIS A 197 -10.69 15.12 -12.34
N GLY A 198 -10.44 16.07 -13.26
CA GLY A 198 -10.73 15.92 -14.69
C GLY A 198 -12.20 16.07 -15.09
N SER A 199 -13.12 16.17 -14.11
CA SER A 199 -14.54 16.35 -14.39
C SER A 199 -14.90 17.79 -14.74
N ASN A 200 -16.08 17.97 -15.31
CA ASN A 200 -16.66 19.28 -15.61
C ASN A 200 -17.60 19.70 -14.48
N VAL A 201 -17.74 21.00 -14.30
CA VAL A 201 -18.70 21.60 -13.38
C VAL A 201 -19.80 22.32 -14.14
N THR A 202 -21.04 22.26 -13.61
CA THR A 202 -22.16 23.05 -14.11
C THR A 202 -22.25 24.32 -13.27
N ALA A 203 -22.24 25.49 -13.94
CA ALA A 203 -22.39 26.76 -13.27
C ALA A 203 -23.81 26.92 -12.70
N PRO A 204 -23.97 27.51 -11.51
CA PRO A 204 -25.27 27.89 -10.96
C PRO A 204 -25.89 29.01 -11.79
N ALA A 205 -27.14 29.37 -11.49
CA ALA A 205 -27.74 30.61 -12.02
C ALA A 205 -27.01 31.82 -11.41
N ALA A 206 -26.62 32.77 -12.23
CA ALA A 206 -26.05 34.01 -11.75
C ALA A 206 -27.12 34.88 -11.07
N PRO A 207 -26.81 35.60 -9.99
CA PRO A 207 -27.72 36.56 -9.40
C PRO A 207 -28.15 37.66 -10.41
N ALA A 208 -29.39 38.10 -10.30
CA ALA A 208 -29.86 39.25 -11.08
C ALA A 208 -29.54 40.53 -10.32
N HIS A 209 -28.94 41.48 -11.01
CA HIS A 209 -28.63 42.80 -10.46
C HIS A 209 -29.41 43.89 -11.21
N ASP A 210 -29.99 44.80 -10.47
CA ASP A 210 -30.76 45.89 -11.05
C ASP A 210 -29.85 46.81 -11.91
N GLY A 211 -30.21 46.99 -13.15
CA GLY A 211 -29.46 47.79 -14.13
C GLY A 211 -28.24 47.06 -14.73
N TYR A 212 -28.08 45.78 -14.53
CA TYR A 212 -27.01 44.95 -15.12
C TYR A 212 -27.57 43.76 -15.88
N ILE A 213 -26.82 43.28 -16.85
CA ILE A 213 -27.10 42.05 -17.60
C ILE A 213 -25.96 41.10 -17.37
N PHE A 214 -26.27 39.87 -16.97
CA PHE A 214 -25.29 38.81 -16.89
C PHE A 214 -24.75 38.43 -18.27
N THR A 215 -23.44 38.50 -18.45
CA THR A 215 -22.76 38.28 -19.75
C THR A 215 -22.15 36.89 -19.86
N GLY A 216 -21.86 36.25 -18.74
CA GLY A 216 -21.26 34.96 -18.73
C GLY A 216 -20.42 34.68 -17.49
N TRP A 217 -19.85 33.52 -17.47
CA TRP A 217 -18.92 33.10 -16.43
C TRP A 217 -17.47 33.23 -16.93
N ASN A 218 -16.64 33.95 -16.20
CA ASN A 218 -15.21 34.04 -16.45
C ASN A 218 -14.48 33.02 -15.63
N GLY A 219 -13.92 32.03 -16.30
CA GLY A 219 -13.23 30.88 -15.72
C GLY A 219 -13.63 29.57 -16.43
N SER A 220 -12.75 28.60 -16.40
CA SER A 220 -13.00 27.32 -17.05
C SER A 220 -13.95 26.45 -16.21
N LEU A 221 -14.97 25.89 -16.87
CA LEU A 221 -15.94 24.97 -16.30
C LEU A 221 -15.64 23.51 -16.64
N VAL A 222 -14.59 23.25 -17.42
CA VAL A 222 -14.24 21.92 -17.89
C VAL A 222 -12.88 21.50 -17.36
N ASN A 223 -12.69 20.18 -17.22
CA ASN A 223 -11.45 19.56 -16.82
C ASN A 223 -10.87 20.20 -15.53
N VAL A 224 -11.57 20.05 -14.42
CA VAL A 224 -11.16 20.60 -13.11
C VAL A 224 -10.03 19.77 -12.54
N THR A 225 -8.82 20.32 -12.48
CA THR A 225 -7.60 19.65 -11.98
C THR A 225 -7.01 20.34 -10.74
N GLU A 226 -7.63 21.45 -10.31
CA GLU A 226 -7.22 22.24 -9.13
C GLU A 226 -8.40 23.06 -8.60
N ASN A 227 -8.27 23.55 -7.37
CA ASN A 227 -9.23 24.53 -6.84
C ASN A 227 -9.21 25.81 -7.68
N ARG A 228 -10.38 26.35 -8.03
CA ARG A 228 -10.48 27.55 -8.86
C ARG A 228 -11.69 28.40 -8.49
N THR A 229 -11.59 29.66 -8.87
CA THR A 229 -12.72 30.63 -8.79
C THR A 229 -13.21 30.91 -10.19
N VAL A 230 -14.53 30.95 -10.33
CA VAL A 230 -15.24 31.33 -11.57
C VAL A 230 -16.13 32.53 -11.25
N THR A 231 -15.96 33.60 -11.98
CA THR A 231 -16.60 34.89 -11.69
C THR A 231 -17.75 35.15 -12.64
N ALA A 232 -18.90 35.53 -12.12
CA ALA A 232 -20.02 36.02 -12.92
C ALA A 232 -19.67 37.41 -13.45
N GLU A 233 -19.72 37.57 -14.75
CA GLU A 233 -19.50 38.88 -15.39
C GLU A 233 -20.81 39.54 -15.79
N TYR A 234 -20.85 40.84 -15.70
CA TYR A 234 -22.03 41.62 -15.97
C TYR A 234 -21.67 42.88 -16.79
N SER A 235 -22.56 43.28 -17.68
CA SER A 235 -22.50 44.55 -18.38
C SER A 235 -23.56 45.50 -17.84
N LEU A 236 -23.21 46.77 -17.74
CA LEU A 236 -24.12 47.80 -17.29
C LEU A 236 -25.14 48.09 -18.41
N LEU A 237 -26.42 47.95 -18.11
CA LEU A 237 -27.51 48.20 -19.06
C LEU A 237 -27.48 49.65 -19.52
N GLY A 238 -27.38 49.88 -20.82
CA GLY A 238 -27.30 51.20 -21.44
C GLY A 238 -25.87 51.71 -21.63
N ASP A 239 -24.84 50.97 -21.20
CA ASP A 239 -23.42 51.24 -21.52
C ASP A 239 -23.11 50.62 -22.87
N VAL A 240 -23.32 51.34 -23.94
CA VAL A 240 -23.29 50.85 -25.32
C VAL A 240 -21.88 50.82 -25.90
N ASP A 241 -20.99 51.66 -25.41
CA ASP A 241 -19.60 51.71 -25.86
C ASP A 241 -18.66 50.88 -24.96
N GLY A 242 -19.17 50.34 -23.81
CA GLY A 242 -18.47 49.43 -22.93
C GLY A 242 -17.39 50.09 -22.08
N ASP A 243 -17.47 51.39 -21.84
CA ASP A 243 -16.50 52.14 -21.04
C ASP A 243 -16.77 52.05 -19.52
N GLY A 244 -17.85 51.40 -19.12
CA GLY A 244 -18.27 51.17 -17.72
C GLY A 244 -19.14 52.29 -17.15
N VAL A 245 -19.52 53.27 -17.93
CA VAL A 245 -20.32 54.44 -17.50
C VAL A 245 -21.43 54.72 -18.50
N VAL A 246 -22.68 54.83 -18.05
CA VAL A 246 -23.78 55.25 -18.92
C VAL A 246 -23.77 56.77 -19.09
N THR A 247 -23.57 57.24 -20.30
CA THR A 247 -23.43 58.67 -20.65
C THR A 247 -24.39 59.12 -21.76
N SER A 248 -24.34 60.39 -22.09
CA SER A 248 -25.07 60.94 -23.26
C SER A 248 -24.50 60.39 -24.58
N ALA A 249 -23.27 59.89 -24.63
CA ALA A 249 -22.67 59.28 -25.83
C ALA A 249 -23.39 58.00 -26.20
N ASP A 250 -23.70 57.19 -25.20
CA ASP A 250 -24.45 55.94 -25.36
C ASP A 250 -25.86 56.21 -25.87
N ALA A 251 -26.54 57.11 -25.22
CA ALA A 251 -27.88 57.57 -25.67
C ALA A 251 -27.88 58.03 -27.09
N LEU A 252 -26.87 58.80 -27.50
CA LEU A 252 -26.73 59.31 -28.90
C LEU A 252 -26.49 58.10 -29.84
N THR A 253 -25.73 57.13 -29.43
CA THR A 253 -25.46 55.91 -30.22
C THR A 253 -26.76 55.12 -30.45
N VAL A 254 -27.56 54.90 -29.44
CA VAL A 254 -28.86 54.19 -29.52
C VAL A 254 -29.86 55.04 -30.35
N LEU A 255 -29.88 56.37 -30.21
CA LEU A 255 -30.72 57.20 -31.02
C LEU A 255 -30.37 57.15 -32.53
N ARG A 256 -29.09 57.04 -32.85
CA ARG A 256 -28.64 56.85 -34.25
C ARG A 256 -29.02 55.45 -34.78
N MET A 257 -29.02 54.49 -33.98
CA MET A 257 -29.51 53.09 -34.29
C MET A 257 -31.01 53.15 -34.59
N SER A 258 -31.81 53.77 -33.73
CA SER A 258 -33.26 53.90 -33.89
C SER A 258 -33.69 54.64 -35.11
N LEU A 259 -32.84 55.55 -35.59
CA LEU A 259 -33.05 56.32 -36.83
C LEU A 259 -32.49 55.67 -38.10
N GLY A 260 -31.91 54.47 -37.95
CA GLY A 260 -31.28 53.76 -39.06
C GLY A 260 -29.99 54.39 -39.60
N ILE A 261 -29.37 55.31 -38.84
CA ILE A 261 -28.14 56.01 -39.22
C ILE A 261 -26.94 55.09 -39.07
N ILE A 262 -26.93 54.24 -38.06
CA ILE A 262 -25.98 53.17 -37.81
C ILE A 262 -26.73 51.85 -37.65
N ALA A 263 -26.05 50.75 -37.94
CA ALA A 263 -26.64 49.41 -37.79
C ALA A 263 -26.95 49.11 -36.32
N THR A 264 -28.10 48.50 -36.08
CA THR A 264 -28.43 47.90 -34.78
C THR A 264 -27.73 46.58 -34.59
N PRO A 265 -27.36 46.20 -33.37
CA PRO A 265 -26.93 44.83 -33.07
C PRO A 265 -28.00 43.81 -33.47
N VAL A 266 -27.57 42.55 -33.60
CA VAL A 266 -28.49 41.43 -33.93
C VAL A 266 -29.46 41.24 -32.76
N SER A 267 -30.75 41.18 -33.04
CA SER A 267 -31.78 40.93 -32.03
C SER A 267 -31.48 39.64 -31.25
N GLY A 268 -31.54 39.71 -29.93
CA GLY A 268 -31.20 38.62 -29.02
C GLY A 268 -29.72 38.45 -28.74
N SER A 269 -28.82 39.26 -29.30
CA SER A 269 -27.42 39.34 -28.87
C SER A 269 -27.30 40.13 -27.55
N LEU A 270 -26.16 39.96 -26.86
CA LEU A 270 -25.83 40.74 -25.66
C LEU A 270 -25.84 42.23 -25.94
N ASP A 271 -25.17 42.67 -27.02
CA ASP A 271 -25.11 44.09 -27.43
C ASP A 271 -26.50 44.67 -27.70
N PHE A 272 -27.41 43.86 -28.29
CA PHE A 272 -28.80 44.24 -28.46
C PHE A 272 -29.50 44.50 -27.11
N SER A 273 -29.33 43.55 -26.18
CA SER A 273 -29.94 43.63 -24.84
C SER A 273 -29.41 44.79 -24.00
N ILE A 274 -28.16 45.24 -24.23
CA ILE A 274 -27.58 46.43 -23.59
C ILE A 274 -28.25 47.68 -24.11
N CYS A 275 -28.61 47.73 -25.40
CA CYS A 275 -29.25 48.86 -26.05
C CYS A 275 -30.76 48.92 -25.80
N ASP A 276 -31.46 47.80 -25.72
CA ASP A 276 -32.92 47.66 -25.47
C ASP A 276 -33.18 47.77 -23.95
N ILE A 277 -33.13 48.97 -23.42
CA ILE A 277 -33.19 49.24 -21.99
C ILE A 277 -34.59 49.04 -21.39
N ASP A 278 -35.65 49.13 -22.20
CA ASP A 278 -37.02 48.92 -21.79
C ASP A 278 -37.49 47.48 -21.99
N GLY A 279 -36.66 46.61 -22.62
CA GLY A 279 -36.94 45.22 -22.89
C GLY A 279 -38.09 44.97 -23.87
N SER A 280 -38.37 45.94 -24.73
CA SER A 280 -39.47 45.89 -25.72
C SER A 280 -39.20 44.90 -26.86
N GLY A 281 -37.95 44.53 -27.09
CA GLY A 281 -37.49 43.71 -28.20
C GLY A 281 -37.13 44.48 -29.46
N ASP A 282 -37.20 45.83 -29.42
CA ASP A 282 -36.86 46.75 -30.51
C ASP A 282 -35.99 47.91 -29.98
N ILE A 283 -34.95 48.31 -30.73
CA ILE A 283 -34.15 49.45 -30.36
C ILE A 283 -34.84 50.71 -30.93
N THR A 284 -35.35 51.56 -30.07
CA THR A 284 -36.17 52.70 -30.37
C THR A 284 -35.63 54.03 -29.77
N SER A 285 -36.27 55.15 -30.07
CA SER A 285 -35.96 56.44 -29.42
C SER A 285 -36.33 56.41 -27.92
N VAL A 286 -37.18 55.50 -27.46
CA VAL A 286 -37.50 55.31 -26.03
C VAL A 286 -36.32 54.83 -25.26
N ASP A 287 -35.57 53.90 -25.83
CA ASP A 287 -34.34 53.36 -25.20
C ASP A 287 -33.30 54.47 -25.04
N ALA A 288 -33.09 55.29 -26.12
CA ALA A 288 -32.20 56.46 -26.05
C ALA A 288 -32.62 57.43 -24.94
N LEU A 289 -33.93 57.68 -24.79
CA LEU A 289 -34.47 58.59 -23.76
C LEU A 289 -34.23 57.98 -22.33
N LEU A 290 -34.38 56.67 -22.17
CA LEU A 290 -34.14 55.99 -20.88
C LEU A 290 -32.67 56.01 -20.55
N ILE A 291 -31.76 55.78 -21.51
CA ILE A 291 -30.31 55.88 -21.32
C ILE A 291 -29.89 57.26 -20.87
N ILE A 292 -30.36 58.36 -21.58
CA ILE A 292 -30.04 59.76 -21.17
C ILE A 292 -30.54 60.02 -19.74
N ARG A 293 -31.74 59.53 -19.39
CA ARG A 293 -32.33 59.72 -18.07
C ARG A 293 -31.47 59.02 -16.99
N LYS A 294 -30.98 57.80 -17.29
CA LYS A 294 -30.05 57.04 -16.40
C LYS A 294 -28.72 57.78 -16.24
N ALA A 295 -28.13 58.27 -17.33
CA ALA A 295 -26.93 59.08 -17.30
C ALA A 295 -27.03 60.31 -16.41
N MET A 296 -28.19 60.95 -16.40
CA MET A 296 -28.47 62.18 -15.58
C MET A 296 -28.66 61.84 -14.09
N GLN A 297 -28.96 60.59 -13.73
CA GLN A 297 -29.11 60.13 -12.35
C GLN A 297 -27.80 59.67 -11.75
N SER A 298 -26.82 59.33 -12.57
CA SER A 298 -25.48 58.85 -12.18
C SER A 298 -24.43 59.97 -12.14
N ALA A 299 -24.74 61.18 -12.56
CA ALA A 299 -23.92 62.40 -12.52
C ALA A 299 -24.15 63.17 -11.20
#